data_27a37e1d84cb6f089d628c2f97f3477d
#
_entry.id   27a37e1d84cb6f089d628c2f97f3477d
#
_cell.length_a   1.000
_cell.length_b   1.000
_cell.length_c   1.000
_cell.angle_alpha   90.00
_cell.angle_beta   90.00
_cell.angle_gamma   90.00
#
_symmetry.space_group_name_H-M   'P 1'
#
loop_
_entity.id
_entity.type
_entity.pdbx_description
1 polymer ?
#
loop_
_entity_poly.entity_id
_entity_poly.type
_entity_poly.pdbx_seq_one_letter_code
_entity_poly.pdbx_strand_id
1 'polypeptide(L)'
;MAIQHPDIQPAVNHSVQVAIAGAGPVGLMMANYLGQMGIDVLVVEKLDKLIDYPRAIGIDDEALRTMQSVGLVDNVLPHTTPWHAMRFLTPKGRCFADIQPMTDEFGWPRRNAFIQPQVDAVMLEGVSRFPNVRCLFSRELEAFSQQDDEVTLHLKTAEGQREIVKAQWLVACDGGASFVRRTLNVPFEGKTAPNQWIVVDIANDPLSTPHIYLCCDPVRPYVSAALPHAVRRFEFMVMPGETEEQLREPQNMRKLLSKVLPNPDNVELIRQRVYTHNARLAQRFRIDRVLLAGDAAHIMPVWQGQGYNSGMRDAFNLAWKLALVIQGKARDALLNTYQQERRDHAKAMIDLSVTAGNVLAPPKRWQGTLRDGVSWLLNYLPPVKRYFLEMRFKPMPQYYGGALVREGEAKHSPVGKMFIQPKVTLENGDVTLLDNAIGANFAVIGWGCNPLWGMSDEQIQQWRALGTRFIQVVPEVQIHTAQDNHDGVLRVGDTQGRLRSWFAQHNASLVVMRPDRFVAATAIPQTLGKTLNKLASVMTLTRPDADVSVEKVA
;
A
#
# COMPACT_ATOMS: atom_id res chain seq x y z
N MET A 1 -13.93 -49.99 21.04
CA MET A 1 -14.18 -50.00 19.58
C MET A 1 -13.90 -48.61 19.06
N ALA A 2 -12.71 -48.42 18.50
CA ALA A 2 -12.35 -47.18 17.83
C ALA A 2 -12.96 -47.19 16.42
N ILE A 3 -13.78 -46.19 16.12
CA ILE A 3 -14.33 -46.00 14.78
C ILE A 3 -13.16 -45.52 13.91
N GLN A 4 -12.61 -46.42 13.09
CA GLN A 4 -11.71 -46.06 12.02
C GLN A 4 -12.50 -45.26 10.98
N HIS A 5 -12.23 -43.94 10.89
CA HIS A 5 -12.63 -43.15 9.75
C HIS A 5 -11.82 -43.64 8.53
N PRO A 6 -12.45 -43.84 7.37
CA PRO A 6 -11.72 -44.20 6.16
C PRO A 6 -10.69 -43.10 5.85
N ASP A 7 -9.42 -43.48 5.76
CA ASP A 7 -8.34 -42.65 5.25
C ASP A 7 -8.63 -42.27 3.79
N ILE A 8 -9.42 -41.23 3.57
CA ILE A 8 -9.47 -40.54 2.30
C ILE A 8 -8.18 -39.68 2.27
N GLN A 9 -7.14 -40.24 1.68
CA GLN A 9 -5.94 -39.42 1.40
C GLN A 9 -6.39 -38.25 0.53
N PRO A 10 -6.29 -37.01 1.03
CA PRO A 10 -6.65 -35.86 0.21
C PRO A 10 -5.68 -35.80 -0.97
N ALA A 11 -6.21 -35.61 -2.19
CA ALA A 11 -5.39 -35.45 -3.37
C ALA A 11 -4.54 -34.18 -3.22
N VAL A 12 -3.20 -34.29 -3.40
CA VAL A 12 -2.34 -33.11 -3.52
C VAL A 12 -2.67 -32.45 -4.86
N ASN A 13 -3.35 -31.32 -4.82
CA ASN A 13 -3.89 -30.70 -6.01
C ASN A 13 -2.94 -29.63 -6.61
N HIS A 14 -2.11 -29.01 -5.77
CA HIS A 14 -1.24 -27.92 -6.20
C HIS A 14 0.10 -27.91 -5.45
N SER A 15 1.18 -27.62 -6.20
CA SER A 15 2.47 -27.23 -5.65
C SER A 15 2.87 -25.91 -6.26
N VAL A 16 3.22 -24.91 -5.45
CA VAL A 16 3.51 -23.55 -5.88
C VAL A 16 4.66 -22.94 -5.06
N GLN A 17 5.24 -21.87 -5.55
CA GLN A 17 6.27 -21.16 -4.79
C GLN A 17 5.64 -20.28 -3.69
N VAL A 18 4.50 -19.63 -3.97
CA VAL A 18 3.79 -18.80 -3.00
C VAL A 18 2.30 -19.11 -2.98
N ALA A 19 1.77 -19.42 -1.80
CA ALA A 19 0.34 -19.38 -1.55
C ALA A 19 -0.03 -18.04 -0.90
N ILE A 20 -1.13 -17.42 -1.37
CA ILE A 20 -1.68 -16.20 -0.80
C ILE A 20 -3.07 -16.53 -0.25
N ALA A 21 -3.28 -16.32 1.04
CA ALA A 21 -4.58 -16.47 1.67
C ALA A 21 -5.34 -15.14 1.63
N GLY A 22 -6.41 -15.08 0.84
CA GLY A 22 -7.28 -13.91 0.63
C GLY A 22 -7.05 -13.19 -0.69
N ALA A 23 -8.12 -13.08 -1.50
CA ALA A 23 -8.18 -12.30 -2.75
C ALA A 23 -8.70 -10.87 -2.53
N GLY A 24 -8.44 -10.30 -1.36
CA GLY A 24 -8.63 -8.86 -1.11
C GLY A 24 -7.57 -8.03 -1.82
N PRO A 25 -7.66 -6.68 -1.73
CA PRO A 25 -6.78 -5.78 -2.48
C PRO A 25 -5.29 -6.05 -2.27
N VAL A 26 -4.86 -6.41 -1.07
CA VAL A 26 -3.45 -6.68 -0.76
C VAL A 26 -3.00 -8.00 -1.39
N GLY A 27 -3.83 -9.05 -1.32
CA GLY A 27 -3.53 -10.34 -1.94
C GLY A 27 -3.48 -10.25 -3.46
N LEU A 28 -4.41 -9.53 -4.09
CA LEU A 28 -4.43 -9.29 -5.54
C LEU A 28 -3.23 -8.46 -6.00
N MET A 29 -2.85 -7.43 -5.24
CA MET A 29 -1.66 -6.64 -5.56
C MET A 29 -0.39 -7.47 -5.42
N MET A 30 -0.27 -8.28 -4.36
CA MET A 30 0.84 -9.22 -4.18
C MET A 30 0.93 -10.21 -5.34
N ALA A 31 -0.22 -10.76 -5.79
CA ALA A 31 -0.31 -11.68 -6.91
C ALA A 31 0.14 -11.03 -8.24
N ASN A 32 -0.26 -9.77 -8.51
CA ASN A 32 0.20 -9.04 -9.69
C ASN A 32 1.72 -8.82 -9.67
N TYR A 33 2.29 -8.43 -8.52
CA TYR A 33 3.73 -8.25 -8.41
C TYR A 33 4.52 -9.54 -8.61
N LEU A 34 4.13 -10.60 -7.89
CA LEU A 34 4.83 -11.87 -7.96
C LEU A 34 4.67 -12.51 -9.34
N GLY A 35 3.48 -12.38 -9.95
CA GLY A 35 3.22 -12.81 -11.31
C GLY A 35 4.14 -12.15 -12.34
N GLN A 36 4.28 -10.81 -12.26
CA GLN A 36 5.19 -10.04 -13.10
C GLN A 36 6.66 -10.44 -12.92
N MET A 37 7.04 -10.93 -11.74
CA MET A 37 8.40 -11.41 -11.43
C MET A 37 8.61 -12.89 -11.76
N GLY A 38 7.62 -13.56 -12.38
CA GLY A 38 7.71 -14.95 -12.80
C GLY A 38 7.60 -15.98 -11.68
N ILE A 39 7.07 -15.60 -10.52
CA ILE A 39 6.87 -16.50 -9.36
C ILE A 39 5.55 -17.26 -9.54
N ASP A 40 5.55 -18.59 -9.32
CA ASP A 40 4.35 -19.42 -9.32
C ASP A 40 3.51 -19.17 -8.07
N VAL A 41 2.29 -18.64 -8.26
CA VAL A 41 1.43 -18.15 -7.19
C VAL A 41 0.06 -18.81 -7.25
N LEU A 42 -0.45 -19.20 -6.09
CA LEU A 42 -1.84 -19.58 -5.87
C LEU A 42 -2.50 -18.65 -4.85
N VAL A 43 -3.51 -17.92 -5.29
CA VAL A 43 -4.40 -17.15 -4.39
C VAL A 43 -5.59 -17.99 -4.02
N VAL A 44 -5.91 -18.09 -2.73
CA VAL A 44 -7.09 -18.80 -2.22
C VAL A 44 -8.03 -17.84 -1.52
N GLU A 45 -9.32 -17.87 -1.90
CA GLU A 45 -10.35 -16.99 -1.33
C GLU A 45 -11.57 -17.82 -0.92
N LYS A 46 -12.04 -17.63 0.30
CA LYS A 46 -13.20 -18.36 0.84
C LYS A 46 -14.54 -17.93 0.23
N LEU A 47 -14.63 -16.68 -0.23
CA LEU A 47 -15.82 -16.17 -0.90
C LEU A 47 -15.89 -16.70 -2.34
N ASP A 48 -17.07 -16.70 -2.91
CA ASP A 48 -17.34 -17.09 -4.30
C ASP A 48 -16.94 -15.99 -5.31
N LYS A 49 -16.84 -14.75 -4.86
CA LYS A 49 -16.48 -13.57 -5.66
C LYS A 49 -15.79 -12.51 -4.81
N LEU A 50 -15.29 -11.46 -5.47
CA LEU A 50 -14.81 -10.27 -4.78
C LEU A 50 -15.93 -9.59 -4.00
N ILE A 51 -15.55 -8.86 -2.95
CA ILE A 51 -16.47 -8.03 -2.19
C ILE A 51 -17.03 -6.93 -3.13
N ASP A 52 -18.36 -6.85 -3.27
CA ASP A 52 -19.05 -5.95 -4.17
C ASP A 52 -19.43 -4.59 -3.57
N TYR A 53 -18.93 -4.28 -2.40
CA TYR A 53 -19.19 -3.02 -1.71
C TYR A 53 -17.90 -2.32 -1.27
N PRO A 54 -17.83 -0.98 -1.38
CA PRO A 54 -16.63 -0.26 -1.01
C PRO A 54 -16.44 -0.25 0.51
N ARG A 55 -15.24 -0.69 0.95
CA ARG A 55 -14.75 -0.48 2.31
C ARG A 55 -13.98 0.81 2.39
N ALA A 56 -12.88 0.91 1.62
CA ALA A 56 -12.09 2.11 1.45
C ALA A 56 -12.69 3.02 0.38
N ILE A 57 -12.49 4.34 0.55
CA ILE A 57 -12.94 5.37 -0.39
C ILE A 57 -11.85 6.38 -0.75
N GLY A 58 -10.66 6.22 -0.19
CA GLY A 58 -9.51 7.10 -0.44
C GLY A 58 -8.30 6.32 -0.90
N ILE A 59 -7.74 6.69 -2.06
CA ILE A 59 -6.50 6.15 -2.60
C ILE A 59 -5.46 7.27 -2.71
N ASP A 60 -4.25 7.04 -2.22
CA ASP A 60 -3.18 8.04 -2.25
C ASP A 60 -2.21 7.85 -3.44
N ASP A 61 -1.32 8.82 -3.61
CA ASP A 61 -0.30 8.85 -4.64
C ASP A 61 0.62 7.63 -4.61
N GLU A 62 0.95 7.12 -3.42
CA GLU A 62 1.80 5.95 -3.25
C GLU A 62 1.09 4.66 -3.72
N ALA A 63 -0.21 4.52 -3.42
CA ALA A 63 -0.99 3.38 -3.89
C ALA A 63 -1.20 3.44 -5.42
N LEU A 64 -1.44 4.61 -6.02
CA LEU A 64 -1.49 4.77 -7.49
C LEU A 64 -0.14 4.45 -8.13
N ARG A 65 0.98 4.85 -7.52
CA ARG A 65 2.32 4.47 -7.97
C ARG A 65 2.57 2.96 -7.89
N THR A 66 1.99 2.30 -6.88
CA THR A 66 1.99 0.83 -6.75
C THR A 66 1.22 0.19 -7.91
N MET A 67 0.04 0.72 -8.27
CA MET A 67 -0.73 0.27 -9.44
C MET A 67 0.04 0.49 -10.76
N GLN A 68 0.72 1.63 -10.89
CA GLN A 68 1.55 1.93 -12.06
C GLN A 68 2.67 0.91 -12.24
N SER A 69 3.33 0.49 -11.17
CA SER A 69 4.48 -0.43 -11.25
C SER A 69 4.12 -1.84 -11.73
N VAL A 70 2.84 -2.21 -11.66
CA VAL A 70 2.29 -3.44 -12.24
C VAL A 70 1.47 -3.19 -13.51
N GLY A 71 1.50 -1.97 -14.06
CA GLY A 71 0.85 -1.62 -15.33
C GLY A 71 -0.67 -1.57 -15.27
N LEU A 72 -1.27 -1.25 -14.12
CA LEU A 72 -2.72 -1.21 -13.92
C LEU A 72 -3.28 0.20 -13.72
N VAL A 73 -2.43 1.22 -13.58
CA VAL A 73 -2.87 2.56 -13.17
C VAL A 73 -3.86 3.16 -14.15
N ASP A 74 -3.66 3.01 -15.46
CA ASP A 74 -4.53 3.59 -16.48
C ASP A 74 -5.95 3.00 -16.42
N ASN A 75 -6.07 1.72 -16.04
CA ASN A 75 -7.37 1.05 -15.84
C ASN A 75 -8.00 1.44 -14.48
N VAL A 76 -7.20 1.86 -13.51
CA VAL A 76 -7.66 2.29 -12.18
C VAL A 76 -8.16 3.74 -12.19
N LEU A 77 -7.49 4.64 -12.91
CA LEU A 77 -7.81 6.07 -12.94
C LEU A 77 -9.27 6.40 -13.26
N PRO A 78 -9.97 5.72 -14.21
CA PRO A 78 -11.40 5.97 -14.48
C PRO A 78 -12.32 5.74 -13.27
N HIS A 79 -11.87 4.99 -12.27
CA HIS A 79 -12.60 4.68 -11.03
C HIS A 79 -12.17 5.57 -9.87
N THR A 80 -11.46 6.68 -10.16
CA THR A 80 -10.97 7.64 -9.17
C THR A 80 -11.49 9.05 -9.44
N THR A 81 -11.52 9.88 -8.39
CA THR A 81 -11.68 11.34 -8.50
C THR A 81 -10.41 11.97 -7.92
N PRO A 82 -9.57 12.61 -8.76
CA PRO A 82 -8.32 13.20 -8.31
C PRO A 82 -8.54 14.44 -7.45
N TRP A 83 -7.51 14.84 -6.69
CA TRP A 83 -7.48 16.05 -5.86
C TRP A 83 -8.62 16.15 -4.86
N HIS A 84 -9.04 15.02 -4.30
CA HIS A 84 -10.20 14.90 -3.42
C HIS A 84 -9.88 15.44 -2.02
N ALA A 85 -10.32 16.65 -1.71
CA ALA A 85 -10.09 17.33 -0.43
C ALA A 85 -10.85 16.66 0.73
N MET A 86 -10.37 16.89 1.95
CA MET A 86 -11.03 16.50 3.20
C MET A 86 -11.23 17.73 4.07
N ARG A 87 -12.48 18.04 4.42
CA ARG A 87 -12.86 19.25 5.17
C ARG A 87 -13.51 18.90 6.49
N PHE A 88 -13.02 19.46 7.57
CA PHE A 88 -13.60 19.34 8.89
C PHE A 88 -14.51 20.53 9.14
N LEU A 89 -15.79 20.25 9.41
CA LEU A 89 -16.82 21.26 9.60
C LEU A 89 -17.32 21.27 11.04
N THR A 90 -17.62 22.48 11.55
CA THR A 90 -18.42 22.62 12.78
C THR A 90 -19.88 22.23 12.51
N PRO A 91 -20.73 22.05 13.55
CA PRO A 91 -22.17 21.78 13.40
C PRO A 91 -22.90 22.84 12.57
N LYS A 92 -22.38 24.05 12.51
CA LYS A 92 -22.93 25.18 11.73
C LYS A 92 -22.38 25.22 10.29
N GLY A 93 -21.68 24.18 9.84
CA GLY A 93 -21.12 24.09 8.48
C GLY A 93 -19.86 24.93 8.24
N ARG A 94 -19.27 25.57 9.27
CA ARG A 94 -18.03 26.33 9.13
C ARG A 94 -16.84 25.39 9.04
N CYS A 95 -16.04 25.52 7.97
CA CYS A 95 -14.80 24.76 7.82
C CYS A 95 -13.72 25.30 8.77
N PHE A 96 -13.14 24.42 9.58
CA PHE A 96 -12.06 24.77 10.49
C PHE A 96 -10.72 24.07 10.16
N ALA A 97 -10.74 23.02 9.35
CA ALA A 97 -9.55 22.41 8.78
C ALA A 97 -9.85 21.95 7.36
N ASP A 98 -9.03 22.39 6.42
CA ASP A 98 -9.08 22.01 5.01
C ASP A 98 -7.78 21.26 4.67
N ILE A 99 -7.91 20.04 4.17
CA ILE A 99 -6.80 19.16 3.79
C ILE A 99 -6.89 18.95 2.29
N GLN A 100 -6.08 19.68 1.55
CA GLN A 100 -6.05 19.65 0.09
C GLN A 100 -4.60 19.76 -0.40
N PRO A 101 -3.79 18.72 -0.25
CA PRO A 101 -2.40 18.73 -0.69
C PRO A 101 -2.35 18.79 -2.21
N MET A 102 -1.93 19.93 -2.75
CA MET A 102 -1.74 20.16 -4.18
C MET A 102 -0.32 19.76 -4.59
N THR A 103 -0.02 18.47 -4.49
CA THR A 103 1.30 17.91 -4.87
C THR A 103 1.12 16.62 -5.65
N ASP A 104 1.98 16.45 -6.64
CA ASP A 104 2.16 15.25 -7.47
C ASP A 104 3.60 14.70 -7.34
N GLU A 105 4.20 14.89 -6.17
CA GLU A 105 5.60 14.54 -5.90
C GLU A 105 5.95 13.11 -6.33
N PHE A 106 5.00 12.19 -6.18
CA PHE A 106 5.15 10.79 -6.57
C PHE A 106 4.46 10.45 -7.90
N GLY A 107 4.25 11.45 -8.77
CA GLY A 107 3.67 11.31 -10.10
C GLY A 107 2.13 11.39 -10.14
N TRP A 108 1.47 11.28 -8.99
CA TRP A 108 0.00 11.24 -8.87
C TRP A 108 -0.48 12.24 -7.82
N PRO A 109 -1.75 12.70 -7.90
CA PRO A 109 -2.33 13.52 -6.85
C PRO A 109 -2.31 12.80 -5.50
N ARG A 110 -1.88 13.51 -4.44
CA ARG A 110 -1.71 12.91 -3.10
C ARG A 110 -2.98 12.35 -2.49
N ARG A 111 -4.14 12.87 -2.85
CA ARG A 111 -5.44 12.40 -2.38
C ARG A 111 -6.43 12.26 -3.52
N ASN A 112 -7.04 11.08 -3.60
CA ASN A 112 -8.06 10.78 -4.59
C ASN A 112 -9.19 9.99 -3.91
N ALA A 113 -10.45 10.21 -4.34
CA ALA A 113 -11.52 9.27 -4.02
C ALA A 113 -11.47 8.09 -4.99
N PHE A 114 -12.02 6.95 -4.60
CA PHE A 114 -12.13 5.79 -5.48
C PHE A 114 -13.27 4.86 -5.06
N ILE A 115 -13.67 3.97 -5.97
CA ILE A 115 -14.61 2.88 -5.69
C ILE A 115 -13.84 1.58 -5.63
N GLN A 116 -13.60 1.11 -4.41
CA GLN A 116 -12.75 -0.07 -4.15
C GLN A 116 -13.13 -1.32 -4.94
N PRO A 117 -14.41 -1.78 -5.01
CA PRO A 117 -14.76 -2.99 -5.76
C PRO A 117 -14.35 -2.94 -7.24
N GLN A 118 -14.44 -1.78 -7.87
CA GLN A 118 -14.03 -1.62 -9.28
C GLN A 118 -12.51 -1.69 -9.43
N VAL A 119 -11.78 -1.08 -8.52
CA VAL A 119 -10.31 -1.18 -8.52
C VAL A 119 -9.84 -2.59 -8.17
N ASP A 120 -10.51 -3.28 -7.24
CA ASP A 120 -10.22 -4.68 -6.92
C ASP A 120 -10.51 -5.59 -8.12
N ALA A 121 -11.55 -5.32 -8.92
CA ALA A 121 -11.84 -6.02 -10.17
C ALA A 121 -10.74 -5.80 -11.23
N VAL A 122 -10.24 -4.56 -11.38
CA VAL A 122 -9.08 -4.27 -12.25
C VAL A 122 -7.85 -5.07 -11.82
N MET A 123 -7.60 -5.19 -10.52
CA MET A 123 -6.47 -5.99 -10.02
C MET A 123 -6.66 -7.49 -10.27
N LEU A 124 -7.87 -8.01 -10.14
CA LEU A 124 -8.17 -9.42 -10.43
C LEU A 124 -8.01 -9.70 -11.94
N GLU A 125 -8.53 -8.83 -12.81
CA GLU A 125 -8.31 -8.91 -14.25
C GLU A 125 -6.81 -8.84 -14.58
N GLY A 126 -6.09 -7.95 -13.89
CA GLY A 126 -4.64 -7.80 -14.01
C GLY A 126 -3.87 -9.09 -13.73
N VAL A 127 -4.32 -9.91 -12.81
CA VAL A 127 -3.72 -11.23 -12.51
C VAL A 127 -3.80 -12.18 -13.70
N SER A 128 -4.86 -12.12 -14.49
CA SER A 128 -5.06 -13.02 -15.65
C SER A 128 -4.00 -12.86 -16.76
N ARG A 129 -3.21 -11.77 -16.72
CA ARG A 129 -2.07 -11.55 -17.63
C ARG A 129 -0.91 -12.53 -17.38
N PHE A 130 -0.88 -13.19 -16.23
CA PHE A 130 0.21 -14.01 -15.77
C PHE A 130 -0.17 -15.48 -15.69
N PRO A 131 0.32 -16.36 -16.61
CA PRO A 131 -0.01 -17.79 -16.62
C PRO A 131 0.52 -18.53 -15.38
N ASN A 132 1.47 -17.95 -14.67
CA ASN A 132 2.05 -18.46 -13.43
C ASN A 132 1.26 -18.03 -12.16
N VAL A 133 0.08 -17.40 -12.32
CA VAL A 133 -0.76 -17.01 -11.19
C VAL A 133 -2.16 -17.60 -11.36
N ARG A 134 -2.65 -18.26 -10.32
CA ARG A 134 -3.99 -18.84 -10.27
C ARG A 134 -4.75 -18.29 -9.08
N CYS A 135 -6.05 -17.98 -9.25
CA CYS A 135 -6.95 -17.59 -8.17
C CYS A 135 -8.06 -18.63 -8.01
N LEU A 136 -8.19 -19.21 -6.83
CA LEU A 136 -9.24 -20.16 -6.47
C LEU A 136 -10.21 -19.50 -5.47
N PHE A 137 -11.41 -19.21 -5.94
CA PHE A 137 -12.53 -18.76 -5.12
C PHE A 137 -13.29 -19.95 -4.52
N SER A 138 -14.11 -19.71 -3.51
CA SER A 138 -14.84 -20.75 -2.76
C SER A 138 -13.90 -21.82 -2.18
N ARG A 139 -12.74 -21.39 -1.69
CA ARG A 139 -11.74 -22.24 -1.05
C ARG A 139 -11.37 -21.65 0.31
N GLU A 140 -11.82 -22.29 1.38
CA GLU A 140 -11.52 -21.88 2.74
C GLU A 140 -10.27 -22.59 3.27
N LEU A 141 -9.32 -21.82 3.80
CA LEU A 141 -8.17 -22.36 4.49
C LEU A 141 -8.59 -22.83 5.89
N GLU A 142 -8.68 -24.15 6.12
CA GLU A 142 -9.09 -24.75 7.41
C GLU A 142 -7.91 -25.04 8.34
N ALA A 143 -6.76 -25.40 7.78
CA ALA A 143 -5.53 -25.68 8.54
C ALA A 143 -4.29 -25.44 7.68
N PHE A 144 -3.17 -25.23 8.32
CA PHE A 144 -1.87 -25.26 7.66
C PHE A 144 -0.78 -25.72 8.66
N SER A 145 0.30 -26.24 8.12
CA SER A 145 1.51 -26.59 8.85
C SER A 145 2.75 -26.09 8.15
N GLN A 146 3.81 -25.82 8.91
CA GLN A 146 5.11 -25.42 8.37
C GLN A 146 6.12 -26.52 8.68
N GLN A 147 6.95 -26.85 7.71
CA GLN A 147 8.17 -27.63 7.83
C GLN A 147 9.32 -26.83 7.25
N ASP A 148 10.56 -27.33 7.35
CA ASP A 148 11.79 -26.56 7.06
C ASP A 148 11.72 -25.73 5.77
N ASP A 149 11.26 -26.31 4.66
CA ASP A 149 11.24 -25.66 3.35
C ASP A 149 9.84 -25.50 2.72
N GLU A 150 8.80 -25.93 3.41
CA GLU A 150 7.45 -26.02 2.86
C GLU A 150 6.38 -25.60 3.87
N VAL A 151 5.32 -24.99 3.35
CA VAL A 151 4.03 -24.79 4.05
C VAL A 151 2.99 -25.65 3.37
N THR A 152 2.33 -26.51 4.10
CA THR A 152 1.21 -27.32 3.62
C THR A 152 -0.09 -26.70 4.08
N LEU A 153 -0.96 -26.34 3.12
CA LEU A 153 -2.29 -25.78 3.36
C LEU A 153 -3.38 -26.84 3.12
N HIS A 154 -4.33 -26.90 4.01
CA HIS A 154 -5.54 -27.72 3.88
C HIS A 154 -6.72 -26.80 3.56
N LEU A 155 -7.26 -26.95 2.38
CA LEU A 155 -8.38 -26.16 1.88
C LEU A 155 -9.65 -26.98 1.89
N LYS A 156 -10.79 -26.29 2.05
CA LYS A 156 -12.13 -26.84 1.89
C LYS A 156 -12.88 -26.11 0.79
N THR A 157 -13.45 -26.87 -0.13
CA THR A 157 -14.31 -26.33 -1.19
C THR A 157 -15.72 -26.04 -0.67
N ALA A 158 -16.52 -25.31 -1.44
CA ALA A 158 -17.92 -25.04 -1.10
C ALA A 158 -18.75 -26.37 -0.95
N GLU A 159 -18.38 -27.41 -1.71
CA GLU A 159 -19.00 -28.73 -1.67
C GLU A 159 -18.49 -29.60 -0.50
N GLY A 160 -17.55 -29.08 0.33
CA GLY A 160 -16.98 -29.76 1.47
C GLY A 160 -15.83 -30.72 1.15
N GLN A 161 -15.33 -30.73 -0.09
CA GLN A 161 -14.15 -31.51 -0.48
C GLN A 161 -12.88 -30.90 0.12
N ARG A 162 -11.89 -31.73 0.41
CA ARG A 162 -10.59 -31.32 0.92
C ARG A 162 -9.55 -31.34 -0.18
N GLU A 163 -8.79 -30.25 -0.28
CA GLU A 163 -7.65 -30.07 -1.19
C GLU A 163 -6.39 -29.76 -0.38
N ILE A 164 -5.24 -30.18 -0.86
CA ILE A 164 -3.95 -29.87 -0.26
C ILE A 164 -3.14 -29.02 -1.23
N VAL A 165 -2.57 -27.92 -0.72
CA VAL A 165 -1.62 -27.06 -1.42
C VAL A 165 -0.30 -27.08 -0.68
N LYS A 166 0.78 -27.34 -1.41
CA LYS A 166 2.15 -27.20 -0.93
C LYS A 166 2.76 -25.94 -1.49
N ALA A 167 3.37 -25.12 -0.63
CA ALA A 167 3.99 -23.86 -1.02
C ALA A 167 5.31 -23.64 -0.29
N GLN A 168 6.27 -22.97 -0.92
CA GLN A 168 7.50 -22.57 -0.22
C GLN A 168 7.21 -21.46 0.80
N TRP A 169 6.24 -20.58 0.51
CA TRP A 169 5.86 -19.45 1.37
C TRP A 169 4.35 -19.26 1.40
N LEU A 170 3.83 -18.84 2.56
CA LEU A 170 2.44 -18.40 2.73
C LEU A 170 2.41 -16.91 3.04
N VAL A 171 1.68 -16.13 2.23
CA VAL A 171 1.37 -14.74 2.51
C VAL A 171 -0.07 -14.62 2.97
N ALA A 172 -0.29 -14.22 4.22
CA ALA A 172 -1.61 -14.05 4.80
C ALA A 172 -2.13 -12.63 4.51
N CYS A 173 -3.11 -12.54 3.61
CA CYS A 173 -3.89 -11.35 3.25
C CYS A 173 -5.36 -11.55 3.61
N ASP A 174 -5.68 -12.40 4.59
CA ASP A 174 -6.99 -12.91 4.99
C ASP A 174 -7.76 -11.97 5.92
N GLY A 175 -7.33 -10.70 5.97
CA GLY A 175 -8.07 -9.61 6.58
C GLY A 175 -7.98 -9.55 8.11
N GLY A 176 -8.76 -8.66 8.71
CA GLY A 176 -8.65 -8.31 10.14
C GLY A 176 -8.95 -9.47 11.10
N ALA A 177 -9.82 -10.37 10.70
CA ALA A 177 -10.11 -11.62 11.42
C ALA A 177 -9.20 -12.77 10.99
N SER A 178 -7.99 -12.49 10.53
CA SER A 178 -7.04 -13.45 9.96
C SER A 178 -7.02 -14.78 10.70
N PHE A 179 -7.36 -15.85 9.98
CA PHE A 179 -7.23 -17.23 10.47
C PHE A 179 -5.75 -17.58 10.66
N VAL A 180 -4.92 -17.22 9.68
CA VAL A 180 -3.47 -17.51 9.70
C VAL A 180 -2.80 -16.91 10.93
N ARG A 181 -3.02 -15.60 11.19
CA ARG A 181 -2.47 -14.92 12.37
C ARG A 181 -2.88 -15.60 13.68
N ARG A 182 -4.17 -15.97 13.80
CA ARG A 182 -4.71 -16.62 15.02
C ARG A 182 -4.14 -18.02 15.23
N THR A 183 -4.02 -18.79 14.17
CA THR A 183 -3.42 -20.15 14.21
C THR A 183 -1.95 -20.10 14.66
N LEU A 184 -1.22 -19.08 14.23
CA LEU A 184 0.17 -18.83 14.66
C LEU A 184 0.28 -18.22 16.06
N ASN A 185 -0.83 -17.97 16.74
CA ASN A 185 -0.88 -17.32 18.06
C ASN A 185 -0.10 -15.98 18.10
N VAL A 186 -0.09 -15.23 16.98
CA VAL A 186 0.54 -13.92 16.94
C VAL A 186 -0.34 -12.89 17.65
N PRO A 187 0.14 -12.24 18.72
CA PRO A 187 -0.61 -11.22 19.42
C PRO A 187 -0.99 -10.07 18.48
N PHE A 188 -2.26 -9.61 18.60
CA PHE A 188 -2.82 -8.50 17.84
C PHE A 188 -3.14 -7.36 18.79
N GLU A 189 -2.10 -6.60 19.10
CA GLU A 189 -2.12 -5.55 20.12
C GLU A 189 -2.94 -4.35 19.68
N GLY A 190 -3.62 -3.70 20.63
CA GLY A 190 -4.38 -2.49 20.36
C GLY A 190 -5.76 -2.49 20.96
N LYS A 191 -6.64 -1.62 20.45
CA LYS A 191 -7.97 -1.37 21.00
C LYS A 191 -9.03 -1.38 19.91
N THR A 192 -10.24 -1.77 20.29
CA THR A 192 -11.47 -1.57 19.53
C THR A 192 -12.13 -0.29 20.03
N ALA A 193 -12.54 0.60 19.13
CA ALA A 193 -13.26 1.82 19.51
C ALA A 193 -14.63 1.45 20.12
N PRO A 194 -15.09 2.19 21.13
CA PRO A 194 -16.40 1.93 21.74
C PRO A 194 -17.55 2.34 20.83
N ASN A 195 -17.32 3.27 19.91
CA ASN A 195 -18.34 3.82 19.03
C ASN A 195 -18.45 3.01 17.74
N GLN A 196 -19.68 2.71 17.34
CA GLN A 196 -20.02 2.12 16.06
C GLN A 196 -20.49 3.20 15.08
N TRP A 197 -20.41 2.88 13.80
CA TRP A 197 -20.81 3.78 12.74
C TRP A 197 -21.62 3.02 11.69
N ILE A 198 -22.74 3.64 11.25
CA ILE A 198 -23.50 3.13 10.11
C ILE A 198 -23.04 3.80 8.84
N VAL A 199 -22.61 3.00 7.87
CA VAL A 199 -22.28 3.44 6.50
C VAL A 199 -23.54 3.30 5.65
N VAL A 200 -23.82 4.35 4.88
CA VAL A 200 -24.89 4.39 3.89
C VAL A 200 -24.33 4.88 2.58
N ASP A 201 -24.35 4.05 1.57
CA ASP A 201 -23.96 4.41 0.20
C ASP A 201 -25.22 4.59 -0.64
N ILE A 202 -25.31 5.71 -1.37
CA ILE A 202 -26.42 6.03 -2.28
C ILE A 202 -25.91 6.24 -3.70
N ALA A 203 -26.73 5.85 -4.68
CA ALA A 203 -26.52 6.16 -6.09
C ALA A 203 -27.11 7.54 -6.45
N ASN A 204 -26.69 8.04 -7.61
CA ASN A 204 -27.23 9.27 -8.19
C ASN A 204 -27.13 10.46 -7.23
N ASP A 205 -25.91 10.70 -6.71
CA ASP A 205 -25.59 11.75 -5.74
C ASP A 205 -26.32 13.07 -6.01
N PRO A 206 -27.29 13.48 -5.16
CA PRO A 206 -28.06 14.69 -5.37
C PRO A 206 -27.35 15.96 -4.90
N LEU A 207 -26.18 15.82 -4.25
CA LEU A 207 -25.44 16.96 -3.71
C LEU A 207 -24.33 17.38 -4.67
N SER A 208 -24.19 18.67 -4.88
CA SER A 208 -23.12 19.23 -5.73
C SER A 208 -21.78 19.40 -5.01
N THR A 209 -21.61 18.81 -3.83
CA THR A 209 -20.40 18.97 -2.99
C THR A 209 -19.36 17.89 -3.31
N PRO A 210 -18.20 18.24 -3.89
CA PRO A 210 -17.33 17.28 -4.57
C PRO A 210 -16.30 16.56 -3.68
N HIS A 211 -16.30 16.76 -2.35
CA HIS A 211 -15.22 16.33 -1.47
C HIS A 211 -15.71 15.47 -0.31
N ILE A 212 -14.81 15.15 0.63
CA ILE A 212 -15.16 14.55 1.92
C ILE A 212 -15.38 15.67 2.94
N TYR A 213 -16.50 15.61 3.62
CA TYR A 213 -16.87 16.52 4.70
C TYR A 213 -17.06 15.72 5.99
N LEU A 214 -16.25 16.05 6.99
CA LEU A 214 -16.35 15.49 8.34
C LEU A 214 -17.08 16.51 9.21
N CYS A 215 -18.36 16.29 9.45
CA CYS A 215 -19.18 17.16 10.28
C CYS A 215 -19.00 16.79 11.75
N CYS A 216 -18.23 17.60 12.45
CA CYS A 216 -17.81 17.40 13.84
C CYS A 216 -18.91 17.84 14.84
N ASP A 217 -20.13 17.33 14.66
CA ASP A 217 -21.26 17.61 15.55
C ASP A 217 -21.03 16.89 16.90
N PRO A 218 -21.02 17.59 18.05
CA PRO A 218 -20.85 16.97 19.37
C PRO A 218 -22.05 16.10 19.79
N VAL A 219 -23.18 16.16 19.08
CA VAL A 219 -24.34 15.29 19.32
C VAL A 219 -24.24 14.02 18.49
N ARG A 220 -24.19 14.16 17.16
CA ARG A 220 -24.03 13.04 16.23
C ARG A 220 -23.08 13.45 15.08
N PRO A 221 -21.79 13.18 15.20
CA PRO A 221 -20.87 13.43 14.10
C PRO A 221 -21.20 12.52 12.91
N TYR A 222 -20.94 13.05 11.70
CA TYR A 222 -21.14 12.30 10.48
C TYR A 222 -20.12 12.68 9.40
N VAL A 223 -19.97 11.81 8.42
CA VAL A 223 -19.15 12.01 7.23
C VAL A 223 -20.07 12.04 6.02
N SER A 224 -19.78 12.92 5.06
CA SER A 224 -20.38 12.95 3.72
C SER A 224 -19.26 12.96 2.70
N ALA A 225 -19.19 11.95 1.83
CA ALA A 225 -18.13 11.79 0.85
C ALA A 225 -18.70 11.59 -0.56
N ALA A 226 -18.35 12.48 -1.48
CA ALA A 226 -18.60 12.27 -2.90
C ALA A 226 -17.61 11.22 -3.43
N LEU A 227 -18.08 10.25 -4.20
CA LEU A 227 -17.28 9.21 -4.81
C LEU A 227 -17.44 9.24 -6.34
N PRO A 228 -16.55 8.57 -7.10
CA PRO A 228 -16.74 8.40 -8.54
C PRO A 228 -18.12 7.83 -8.90
N HIS A 229 -18.53 7.98 -10.15
CA HIS A 229 -19.77 7.41 -10.71
C HIS A 229 -21.05 7.87 -9.99
N ALA A 230 -21.07 9.12 -9.52
CA ALA A 230 -22.22 9.71 -8.81
C ALA A 230 -22.66 8.89 -7.57
N VAL A 231 -21.75 8.23 -6.90
CA VAL A 231 -22.00 7.58 -5.60
C VAL A 231 -21.69 8.56 -4.48
N ARG A 232 -22.55 8.56 -3.45
CA ARG A 232 -22.27 9.29 -2.21
C ARG A 232 -22.33 8.37 -1.01
N ARG A 233 -21.32 8.50 -0.15
CA ARG A 233 -21.25 7.82 1.14
C ARG A 233 -21.61 8.77 2.26
N PHE A 234 -22.48 8.29 3.15
CA PHE A 234 -22.65 8.87 4.47
C PHE A 234 -22.19 7.87 5.54
N GLU A 235 -21.61 8.39 6.61
CA GLU A 235 -21.28 7.61 7.80
C GLU A 235 -21.80 8.35 9.02
N PHE A 236 -22.69 7.73 9.80
CA PHE A 236 -23.24 8.36 11.01
C PHE A 236 -22.80 7.55 12.24
N MET A 237 -22.44 8.25 13.31
CA MET A 237 -22.17 7.59 14.58
C MET A 237 -23.47 6.97 15.11
N VAL A 238 -23.41 5.71 15.53
CA VAL A 238 -24.49 5.00 16.22
C VAL A 238 -24.56 5.52 17.65
N MET A 239 -25.75 5.97 18.06
CA MET A 239 -25.94 6.55 19.38
C MET A 239 -26.25 5.47 20.42
N PRO A 240 -25.93 5.69 21.71
CA PRO A 240 -26.29 4.75 22.77
C PRO A 240 -27.80 4.40 22.73
N GLY A 241 -28.09 3.09 22.74
CA GLY A 241 -29.45 2.58 22.68
C GLY A 241 -30.00 2.32 21.26
N GLU A 242 -29.25 2.68 20.21
CA GLU A 242 -29.59 2.32 18.82
C GLU A 242 -28.98 0.97 18.44
N THR A 243 -29.71 0.14 17.70
CA THR A 243 -29.20 -1.11 17.13
C THR A 243 -29.11 -1.02 15.60
N GLU A 244 -28.30 -1.92 14.99
CA GLU A 244 -28.17 -1.99 13.52
C GLU A 244 -29.54 -2.21 12.86
N GLU A 245 -30.35 -3.12 13.41
CA GLU A 245 -31.66 -3.45 12.89
C GLU A 245 -32.59 -2.23 12.88
N GLN A 246 -32.64 -1.50 14.01
CA GLN A 246 -33.42 -0.27 14.12
C GLN A 246 -32.97 0.81 13.13
N LEU A 247 -31.65 1.00 12.97
CA LEU A 247 -31.12 2.01 12.06
C LEU A 247 -31.34 1.67 10.58
N ARG A 248 -31.46 0.37 10.25
CA ARG A 248 -31.75 -0.10 8.89
C ARG A 248 -33.24 -0.03 8.53
N GLU A 249 -34.14 0.17 9.49
CA GLU A 249 -35.55 0.40 9.22
C GLU A 249 -35.76 1.63 8.31
N PRO A 250 -36.59 1.57 7.26
CA PRO A 250 -36.75 2.65 6.29
C PRO A 250 -37.08 4.00 6.92
N GLN A 251 -37.91 4.03 7.96
CA GLN A 251 -38.26 5.28 8.66
C GLN A 251 -37.08 5.90 9.39
N ASN A 252 -36.27 5.10 10.09
CA ASN A 252 -35.11 5.57 10.83
C ASN A 252 -34.00 6.01 9.87
N MET A 253 -33.78 5.27 8.78
CA MET A 253 -32.83 5.65 7.73
C MET A 253 -33.21 6.97 7.07
N ARG A 254 -34.49 7.13 6.72
CA ARG A 254 -35.02 8.41 6.20
C ARG A 254 -34.75 9.57 7.15
N LYS A 255 -34.98 9.37 8.46
CA LYS A 255 -34.71 10.35 9.50
C LYS A 255 -33.21 10.71 9.60
N LEU A 256 -32.31 9.77 9.40
CA LEU A 256 -30.88 10.04 9.33
C LEU A 256 -30.53 10.85 8.07
N LEU A 257 -31.00 10.41 6.92
CA LEU A 257 -30.73 11.04 5.64
C LEU A 257 -31.35 12.43 5.51
N SER A 258 -32.49 12.71 6.14
CA SER A 258 -33.11 14.05 6.15
C SER A 258 -32.26 15.14 6.80
N LYS A 259 -31.23 14.75 7.59
CA LYS A 259 -30.27 15.72 8.15
C LYS A 259 -29.25 16.21 7.13
N VAL A 260 -29.04 15.47 6.06
CA VAL A 260 -27.94 15.68 5.10
C VAL A 260 -28.42 15.80 3.66
N LEU A 261 -29.64 15.39 3.37
CA LEU A 261 -30.26 15.44 2.05
C LEU A 261 -31.52 16.29 2.05
N PRO A 262 -31.75 17.13 1.05
CA PRO A 262 -32.96 17.92 0.93
C PRO A 262 -34.22 17.08 0.66
N ASN A 263 -34.06 15.94 -0.04
CA ASN A 263 -35.16 15.02 -0.35
C ASN A 263 -34.67 13.56 -0.14
N PRO A 264 -34.80 12.99 1.07
CA PRO A 264 -34.33 11.65 1.39
C PRO A 264 -35.20 10.52 0.81
N ASP A 265 -36.37 10.83 0.28
CA ASP A 265 -37.33 9.85 -0.23
C ASP A 265 -36.96 9.34 -1.64
N ASN A 266 -36.21 10.12 -2.38
CA ASN A 266 -35.85 9.85 -3.79
C ASN A 266 -34.42 9.37 -3.96
N VAL A 267 -33.90 8.63 -2.99
CA VAL A 267 -32.53 8.09 -3.07
C VAL A 267 -32.52 6.58 -3.23
N GLU A 268 -31.69 6.11 -4.12
CA GLU A 268 -31.42 4.68 -4.29
C GLU A 268 -30.31 4.27 -3.33
N LEU A 269 -30.64 3.39 -2.37
CA LEU A 269 -29.71 2.86 -1.39
C LEU A 269 -28.92 1.71 -2.00
N ILE A 270 -27.60 1.85 -2.14
CA ILE A 270 -26.69 0.79 -2.56
C ILE A 270 -26.38 -0.13 -1.37
N ARG A 271 -26.18 0.47 -0.18
CA ARG A 271 -25.70 -0.27 0.99
C ARG A 271 -26.03 0.41 2.31
N GLN A 272 -26.26 -0.43 3.31
CA GLN A 272 -26.38 -0.04 4.72
C GLN A 272 -25.67 -1.07 5.60
N ARG A 273 -24.68 -0.65 6.40
CA ARG A 273 -23.97 -1.56 7.30
C ARG A 273 -23.36 -0.84 8.49
N VAL A 274 -23.47 -1.43 9.66
CA VAL A 274 -22.78 -0.98 10.87
C VAL A 274 -21.40 -1.62 10.95
N TYR A 275 -20.41 -0.86 11.36
CA TYR A 275 -19.05 -1.33 11.60
C TYR A 275 -18.43 -0.67 12.83
N THR A 276 -17.39 -1.32 13.35
CA THR A 276 -16.64 -0.86 14.51
C THR A 276 -15.19 -0.59 14.10
N HIS A 277 -14.64 0.51 14.56
CA HIS A 277 -13.25 0.84 14.29
C HIS A 277 -12.31 0.04 15.18
N ASN A 278 -11.29 -0.53 14.58
CA ASN A 278 -10.21 -1.21 15.25
C ASN A 278 -8.90 -0.47 15.01
N ALA A 279 -8.07 -0.37 16.04
CA ALA A 279 -6.71 0.12 16.01
C ALA A 279 -5.81 -1.00 16.55
N ARG A 280 -5.31 -1.87 15.68
CA ARG A 280 -4.59 -3.08 16.07
C ARG A 280 -3.37 -3.32 15.19
N LEU A 281 -2.31 -3.88 15.81
CA LEU A 281 -1.04 -4.16 15.17
C LEU A 281 -0.54 -5.54 15.59
N ALA A 282 -0.17 -6.38 14.66
CA ALA A 282 0.47 -7.66 14.94
C ALA A 282 1.87 -7.46 15.52
N GLN A 283 2.21 -8.28 16.52
CA GLN A 283 3.53 -8.22 17.15
C GLN A 283 4.63 -8.60 16.19
N ARG A 284 4.38 -9.57 15.31
CA ARG A 284 5.29 -10.04 14.28
C ARG A 284 4.59 -10.09 12.93
N PHE A 285 5.32 -9.75 11.85
CA PHE A 285 4.85 -9.79 10.47
C PHE A 285 5.41 -11.00 9.71
N ARG A 286 6.45 -11.63 10.25
CA ARG A 286 7.02 -12.87 9.73
C ARG A 286 7.10 -13.92 10.84
N ILE A 287 6.66 -15.14 10.55
CA ILE A 287 6.81 -16.33 11.38
C ILE A 287 7.28 -17.45 10.46
N ASP A 288 8.56 -17.72 10.48
CA ASP A 288 9.24 -18.69 9.62
C ASP A 288 8.90 -18.47 8.14
N ARG A 289 8.10 -19.34 7.52
CA ARG A 289 7.66 -19.30 6.13
C ARG A 289 6.34 -18.57 5.92
N VAL A 290 5.75 -18.01 6.97
CA VAL A 290 4.48 -17.26 6.88
C VAL A 290 4.72 -15.77 7.08
N LEU A 291 4.11 -14.97 6.20
CA LEU A 291 4.20 -13.51 6.20
C LEU A 291 2.79 -12.93 6.31
N LEU A 292 2.58 -11.97 7.21
CA LEU A 292 1.31 -11.26 7.37
C LEU A 292 1.36 -9.92 6.62
N ALA A 293 0.30 -9.60 5.86
CA ALA A 293 0.22 -8.33 5.14
C ALA A 293 -1.20 -7.73 5.19
N GLY A 294 -1.29 -6.40 5.06
CA GLY A 294 -2.55 -5.67 5.14
C GLY A 294 -3.27 -5.85 6.47
N ASP A 295 -4.60 -6.00 6.43
CA ASP A 295 -5.42 -6.11 7.64
C ASP A 295 -5.08 -7.34 8.50
N ALA A 296 -4.44 -8.36 7.95
CA ALA A 296 -3.92 -9.49 8.74
C ALA A 296 -2.78 -9.05 9.68
N ALA A 297 -1.99 -8.07 9.29
CA ALA A 297 -0.88 -7.52 10.06
C ALA A 297 -1.26 -6.28 10.88
N HIS A 298 -2.15 -5.40 10.37
CA HIS A 298 -2.52 -4.15 11.03
C HIS A 298 -3.89 -3.65 10.57
N ILE A 299 -4.70 -3.20 11.52
CA ILE A 299 -5.99 -2.55 11.25
C ILE A 299 -5.95 -1.15 11.84
N MET A 300 -6.45 -0.19 11.10
CA MET A 300 -6.55 1.19 11.55
C MET A 300 -7.93 1.79 11.34
N PRO A 301 -8.36 2.74 12.18
CA PRO A 301 -9.61 3.47 11.96
C PRO A 301 -9.64 4.17 10.61
N VAL A 302 -10.83 4.32 10.03
CA VAL A 302 -11.01 4.78 8.64
C VAL A 302 -10.76 6.27 8.41
N TRP A 303 -10.60 7.08 9.48
CA TRP A 303 -10.63 8.55 9.45
C TRP A 303 -9.66 9.25 8.51
N GLN A 304 -8.57 8.59 8.15
CA GLN A 304 -7.58 9.11 7.21
C GLN A 304 -7.55 8.33 5.89
N GLY A 305 -8.37 7.28 5.74
CA GLY A 305 -8.40 6.44 4.56
C GLY A 305 -7.09 5.69 4.31
N GLN A 306 -6.34 5.33 5.37
CA GLN A 306 -4.98 4.80 5.22
C GLN A 306 -4.87 3.27 5.30
N GLY A 307 -5.93 2.54 5.66
CA GLY A 307 -5.88 1.07 5.77
C GLY A 307 -5.55 0.41 4.43
N TYR A 308 -6.31 0.72 3.39
CA TYR A 308 -6.06 0.24 2.02
C TYR A 308 -4.66 0.61 1.53
N ASN A 309 -4.30 1.89 1.65
CA ASN A 309 -3.01 2.42 1.20
C ASN A 309 -1.82 1.78 1.95
N SER A 310 -1.97 1.52 3.24
CA SER A 310 -0.95 0.84 4.04
C SER A 310 -0.75 -0.61 3.58
N GLY A 311 -1.83 -1.31 3.23
CA GLY A 311 -1.76 -2.65 2.64
C GLY A 311 -1.09 -2.67 1.27
N MET A 312 -1.34 -1.65 0.42
CA MET A 312 -0.61 -1.51 -0.85
C MET A 312 0.89 -1.34 -0.63
N ARG A 313 1.28 -0.54 0.37
CA ARG A 313 2.70 -0.40 0.75
C ARG A 313 3.31 -1.70 1.26
N ASP A 314 2.55 -2.55 1.94
CA ASP A 314 3.02 -3.87 2.37
C ASP A 314 3.33 -4.74 1.15
N ALA A 315 2.40 -4.83 0.20
CA ALA A 315 2.61 -5.59 -1.03
C ALA A 315 3.83 -5.07 -1.82
N PHE A 316 3.95 -3.74 -1.97
CA PHE A 316 5.06 -3.11 -2.68
C PHE A 316 6.41 -3.39 -2.02
N ASN A 317 6.48 -3.37 -0.70
CA ASN A 317 7.70 -3.62 0.06
C ASN A 317 8.09 -5.11 0.08
N LEU A 318 7.11 -6.01 0.22
CA LEU A 318 7.35 -7.43 0.44
C LEU A 318 7.63 -8.19 -0.87
N ALA A 319 6.90 -7.88 -1.95
CA ALA A 319 6.90 -8.72 -3.15
C ALA A 319 8.29 -8.88 -3.79
N TRP A 320 9.04 -7.78 -3.98
CA TRP A 320 10.38 -7.86 -4.56
C TRP A 320 11.39 -8.60 -3.68
N LYS A 321 11.27 -8.48 -2.36
CA LYS A 321 12.12 -9.20 -1.39
C LYS A 321 11.84 -10.70 -1.46
N LEU A 322 10.57 -11.08 -1.46
CA LEU A 322 10.14 -12.46 -1.55
C LEU A 322 10.58 -13.08 -2.88
N ALA A 323 10.42 -12.36 -4.00
CA ALA A 323 10.88 -12.82 -5.30
C ALA A 323 12.39 -13.04 -5.36
N LEU A 324 13.22 -12.13 -4.81
CA LEU A 324 14.68 -12.33 -4.76
C LEU A 324 15.08 -13.57 -3.96
N VAL A 325 14.39 -13.83 -2.85
CA VAL A 325 14.65 -15.02 -2.01
C VAL A 325 14.27 -16.30 -2.77
N ILE A 326 13.10 -16.34 -3.38
CA ILE A 326 12.62 -17.51 -4.15
C ILE A 326 13.52 -17.79 -5.36
N GLN A 327 14.02 -16.74 -6.02
CA GLN A 327 14.94 -16.85 -7.15
C GLN A 327 16.39 -17.17 -6.74
N GLY A 328 16.68 -17.38 -5.45
CA GLY A 328 18.02 -17.64 -4.94
C GLY A 328 18.99 -16.45 -5.02
N LYS A 329 18.49 -15.25 -5.34
CA LYS A 329 19.30 -14.01 -5.47
C LYS A 329 19.59 -13.34 -4.14
N ALA A 330 18.87 -13.69 -3.09
CA ALA A 330 19.09 -13.24 -1.72
C ALA A 330 18.77 -14.37 -0.73
N ARG A 331 19.41 -14.34 0.44
CA ARG A 331 19.07 -15.24 1.54
C ARG A 331 17.75 -14.81 2.18
N ASP A 332 17.06 -15.73 2.84
CA ASP A 332 15.75 -15.50 3.48
C ASP A 332 15.78 -14.42 4.58
N ALA A 333 16.95 -14.14 5.15
CA ALA A 333 17.16 -13.05 6.10
C ALA A 333 16.75 -11.66 5.55
N LEU A 334 16.74 -11.46 4.22
CA LEU A 334 16.20 -10.25 3.59
C LEU A 334 14.75 -9.98 4.01
N LEU A 335 13.94 -11.03 4.18
CA LEU A 335 12.53 -10.91 4.56
C LEU A 335 12.31 -10.32 5.96
N ASN A 336 13.32 -10.40 6.86
CA ASN A 336 13.25 -9.77 8.17
C ASN A 336 13.17 -8.24 8.07
N THR A 337 13.71 -7.66 6.99
CA THR A 337 13.63 -6.21 6.73
C THR A 337 12.20 -5.74 6.46
N TYR A 338 11.28 -6.61 6.04
CA TYR A 338 9.88 -6.27 5.84
C TYR A 338 9.25 -5.74 7.14
N GLN A 339 9.35 -6.48 8.22
CA GLN A 339 8.83 -6.03 9.52
C GLN A 339 9.56 -4.78 10.02
N GLN A 340 10.89 -4.72 9.89
CA GLN A 340 11.69 -3.57 10.33
C GLN A 340 11.26 -2.26 9.64
N GLU A 341 10.86 -2.34 8.39
CA GLU A 341 10.47 -1.19 7.57
C GLU A 341 8.99 -0.84 7.73
N ARG A 342 8.11 -1.85 7.85
CA ARG A 342 6.67 -1.63 7.74
C ARG A 342 5.95 -1.44 9.09
N ARG A 343 6.40 -2.17 10.14
CA ARG A 343 5.66 -2.20 11.40
C ARG A 343 5.56 -0.83 12.08
N ASP A 344 6.66 -0.10 12.18
CA ASP A 344 6.67 1.21 12.86
C ASP A 344 5.91 2.26 12.06
N HIS A 345 6.00 2.22 10.73
CA HIS A 345 5.21 3.08 9.87
C HIS A 345 3.70 2.77 9.98
N ALA A 346 3.30 1.50 9.98
CA ALA A 346 1.90 1.10 10.20
C ALA A 346 1.39 1.59 11.56
N LYS A 347 2.21 1.50 12.62
CA LYS A 347 1.89 2.04 13.93
C LYS A 347 1.65 3.56 13.89
N ALA A 348 2.53 4.31 13.25
CA ALA A 348 2.37 5.76 13.12
C ALA A 348 1.07 6.14 12.38
N MET A 349 0.68 5.37 11.36
CA MET A 349 -0.57 5.57 10.64
C MET A 349 -1.80 5.22 11.50
N ILE A 350 -1.73 4.19 12.33
CA ILE A 350 -2.77 3.85 13.32
C ILE A 350 -2.94 5.01 14.30
N ASP A 351 -1.85 5.50 14.90
CA ASP A 351 -1.85 6.58 15.88
C ASP A 351 -2.44 7.89 15.29
N LEU A 352 -2.08 8.20 14.03
CA LEU A 352 -2.66 9.33 13.29
C LEU A 352 -4.17 9.16 13.10
N SER A 353 -4.62 7.96 12.71
CA SER A 353 -6.05 7.70 12.46
C SER A 353 -6.87 7.77 13.76
N VAL A 354 -6.34 7.28 14.88
CA VAL A 354 -6.96 7.43 16.21
C VAL A 354 -7.08 8.90 16.58
N THR A 355 -6.03 9.69 16.36
CA THR A 355 -6.03 11.13 16.66
C THR A 355 -7.10 11.86 15.83
N ALA A 356 -7.20 11.59 14.54
CA ALA A 356 -8.22 12.17 13.68
C ALA A 356 -9.65 11.82 14.13
N GLY A 357 -9.87 10.58 14.57
CA GLY A 357 -11.15 10.14 15.14
C GLY A 357 -11.54 10.92 16.40
N ASN A 358 -10.57 11.18 17.27
CA ASN A 358 -10.79 12.00 18.50
C ASN A 358 -11.12 13.47 18.16
N VAL A 359 -10.58 14.00 17.08
CA VAL A 359 -10.93 15.34 16.56
C VAL A 359 -12.36 15.37 16.03
N LEU A 360 -12.77 14.35 15.25
CA LEU A 360 -14.11 14.26 14.69
C LEU A 360 -15.17 14.07 15.78
N ALA A 361 -14.97 13.10 16.66
CA ALA A 361 -15.92 12.66 17.66
C ALA A 361 -15.29 12.70 19.07
N PRO A 362 -15.11 13.88 19.66
CA PRO A 362 -14.52 13.99 20.98
C PRO A 362 -15.43 13.34 22.04
N PRO A 363 -14.85 12.66 23.05
CA PRO A 363 -15.63 11.89 24.04
C PRO A 363 -16.59 12.75 24.88
N LYS A 364 -16.31 14.05 25.05
CA LYS A 364 -17.11 14.98 25.83
C LYS A 364 -17.52 16.19 25.00
N ARG A 365 -18.79 16.62 25.12
CA ARG A 365 -19.35 17.75 24.33
C ARG A 365 -18.56 19.04 24.49
N TRP A 366 -18.10 19.38 25.71
CA TRP A 366 -17.33 20.59 25.95
C TRP A 366 -15.99 20.62 25.18
N GLN A 367 -15.39 19.44 24.92
CA GLN A 367 -14.17 19.33 24.12
C GLN A 367 -14.44 19.71 22.66
N GLY A 368 -15.62 19.40 22.12
CA GLY A 368 -16.05 19.86 20.80
C GLY A 368 -16.13 21.37 20.72
N THR A 369 -16.74 22.02 21.71
CA THR A 369 -16.82 23.50 21.77
C THR A 369 -15.44 24.13 21.90
N LEU A 370 -14.57 23.57 22.74
CA LEU A 370 -13.18 24.04 22.89
C LEU A 370 -12.41 23.88 21.58
N ARG A 371 -12.51 22.72 20.92
CA ARG A 371 -11.91 22.46 19.59
C ARG A 371 -12.34 23.54 18.60
N ASP A 372 -13.63 23.83 18.51
CA ASP A 372 -14.17 24.80 17.56
C ASP A 372 -13.62 26.21 17.83
N GLY A 373 -13.52 26.63 19.09
CA GLY A 373 -12.93 27.90 19.50
C GLY A 373 -11.44 28.00 19.19
N VAL A 374 -10.67 26.96 19.56
CA VAL A 374 -9.23 26.90 19.29
C VAL A 374 -8.97 26.88 17.78
N SER A 375 -9.71 26.09 17.03
CA SER A 375 -9.56 25.99 15.56
C SER A 375 -9.91 27.32 14.89
N TRP A 376 -10.92 28.04 15.40
CA TRP A 376 -11.26 29.38 14.90
C TRP A 376 -10.06 30.34 15.06
N LEU A 377 -9.40 30.36 16.22
CA LEU A 377 -8.23 31.18 16.46
C LEU A 377 -7.04 30.77 15.57
N LEU A 378 -6.78 29.46 15.48
CA LEU A 378 -5.66 28.92 14.70
C LEU A 378 -5.81 29.17 13.18
N ASN A 379 -7.02 29.31 12.66
CA ASN A 379 -7.26 29.64 11.24
C ASN A 379 -6.76 31.03 10.83
N TYR A 380 -6.52 31.92 11.78
CA TYR A 380 -5.87 33.21 11.50
C TYR A 380 -4.34 33.12 11.38
N LEU A 381 -3.74 31.97 11.70
CA LEU A 381 -2.31 31.75 11.61
C LEU A 381 -1.94 31.05 10.28
N PRO A 382 -1.37 31.77 9.27
CA PRO A 382 -1.06 31.19 7.96
C PRO A 382 -0.18 29.95 8.00
N PRO A 383 0.83 29.84 8.90
CA PRO A 383 1.65 28.61 8.99
C PRO A 383 0.84 27.38 9.41
N VAL A 384 -0.09 27.54 10.37
CA VAL A 384 -0.94 26.44 10.85
C VAL A 384 -1.93 26.01 9.78
N LYS A 385 -2.57 26.97 9.10
CA LYS A 385 -3.46 26.67 7.98
C LYS A 385 -2.74 25.91 6.88
N ARG A 386 -1.52 26.33 6.50
CA ARG A 386 -0.70 25.67 5.50
C ARG A 386 -0.30 24.25 5.92
N TYR A 387 0.03 24.05 7.20
CA TYR A 387 0.37 22.73 7.76
C TYR A 387 -0.77 21.70 7.54
N PHE A 388 -2.02 22.09 7.76
CA PHE A 388 -3.18 21.23 7.50
C PHE A 388 -3.47 21.10 6.00
N LEU A 389 -3.48 22.21 5.27
CA LEU A 389 -3.78 22.23 3.84
C LEU A 389 -2.84 21.28 3.05
N GLU A 390 -1.54 21.34 3.32
CA GLU A 390 -0.52 20.53 2.67
C GLU A 390 -0.39 19.12 3.27
N MET A 391 -1.21 18.77 4.25
CA MET A 391 -1.21 17.46 4.92
C MET A 391 0.18 17.12 5.55
N ARG A 392 0.91 18.11 6.05
CA ARG A 392 2.26 17.92 6.63
C ARG A 392 2.26 17.08 7.91
N PHE A 393 1.09 16.88 8.54
CA PHE A 393 0.92 16.01 9.70
C PHE A 393 0.94 14.52 9.36
N LYS A 394 0.76 14.13 8.06
CA LYS A 394 0.82 12.73 7.65
C LYS A 394 2.28 12.26 7.75
N PRO A 395 2.57 11.21 8.53
CA PRO A 395 3.88 10.59 8.48
C PRO A 395 4.15 10.08 7.07
N MET A 396 5.08 10.74 6.37
CA MET A 396 5.55 10.23 5.09
C MET A 396 6.35 8.95 5.32
N PRO A 397 6.25 7.94 4.44
CA PRO A 397 6.99 6.70 4.61
C PRO A 397 8.48 7.00 4.66
N GLN A 398 9.09 6.65 5.79
CA GLN A 398 10.53 6.72 5.99
C GLN A 398 10.98 5.49 6.77
N TYR A 399 11.91 4.75 6.19
CA TYR A 399 12.53 3.61 6.83
C TYR A 399 13.84 4.03 7.50
N TYR A 400 14.00 3.66 8.77
CA TYR A 400 15.20 3.97 9.54
C TYR A 400 16.20 2.82 9.59
N GLY A 401 15.76 1.62 9.28
CA GLY A 401 16.53 0.39 9.14
C GLY A 401 15.99 -0.47 8.01
N GLY A 402 16.53 -1.65 7.83
CA GLY A 402 16.14 -2.59 6.78
C GLY A 402 17.10 -2.60 5.59
N ALA A 403 16.58 -2.82 4.38
CA ALA A 403 17.36 -2.96 3.17
C ALA A 403 17.84 -1.59 2.64
N LEU A 404 18.68 -0.91 3.40
CA LEU A 404 19.23 0.41 3.07
C LEU A 404 20.59 0.66 3.74
N VAL A 405 21.39 1.55 3.14
CA VAL A 405 22.69 1.98 3.66
C VAL A 405 22.67 3.49 3.82
N ARG A 406 22.79 3.95 5.06
CA ARG A 406 22.84 5.37 5.38
C ARG A 406 24.25 5.75 5.80
N GLU A 407 24.78 6.77 5.13
CA GLU A 407 26.03 7.42 5.52
C GLU A 407 25.71 8.82 6.04
N GLY A 408 26.25 9.20 7.21
CA GLY A 408 26.01 10.48 7.85
C GLY A 408 24.75 10.56 8.72
N GLU A 409 24.36 11.79 9.10
CA GLU A 409 23.25 12.05 10.01
C GLU A 409 21.89 11.74 9.37
N ALA A 410 21.05 10.99 10.09
CA ALA A 410 19.75 10.51 9.61
C ALA A 410 18.77 11.65 9.28
N LYS A 411 18.87 12.80 9.96
CA LYS A 411 17.86 13.88 9.92
C LYS A 411 17.72 14.53 8.52
N HIS A 412 18.80 14.64 7.76
CA HIS A 412 18.81 15.29 6.45
C HIS A 412 19.00 14.30 5.28
N SER A 413 19.22 13.03 5.58
CA SER A 413 19.43 12.00 4.56
C SER A 413 18.11 11.68 3.83
N PRO A 414 18.12 11.55 2.48
CA PRO A 414 16.98 11.05 1.72
C PRO A 414 16.85 9.52 1.80
N VAL A 415 17.86 8.82 2.35
CA VAL A 415 17.85 7.36 2.46
C VAL A 415 16.71 6.89 3.35
N GLY A 416 15.98 5.92 2.85
CA GLY A 416 14.78 5.38 3.49
C GLY A 416 13.51 6.18 3.18
N LYS A 417 13.57 7.26 2.41
CA LYS A 417 12.40 8.00 1.89
C LYS A 417 12.06 7.53 0.48
N MET A 418 10.80 7.69 0.10
CA MET A 418 10.37 7.44 -1.27
C MET A 418 10.97 8.51 -2.21
N PHE A 419 11.52 8.08 -3.34
CA PHE A 419 12.09 8.97 -4.35
C PHE A 419 11.00 9.67 -5.15
N ILE A 420 11.24 10.89 -5.57
CA ILE A 420 10.31 11.66 -6.40
C ILE A 420 10.09 10.99 -7.76
N GLN A 421 8.93 11.21 -8.36
CA GLN A 421 8.57 10.70 -9.70
C GLN A 421 8.21 11.86 -10.64
N PRO A 422 9.18 12.66 -11.14
CA PRO A 422 8.91 13.71 -12.11
C PRO A 422 8.72 13.12 -13.51
N LYS A 423 8.24 13.97 -14.42
CA LYS A 423 8.32 13.70 -15.86
C LYS A 423 9.76 13.84 -16.34
N VAL A 424 10.15 12.96 -17.26
CA VAL A 424 11.46 12.94 -17.92
C VAL A 424 11.28 12.82 -19.42
N THR A 425 12.20 13.38 -20.18
CA THR A 425 12.25 13.26 -21.63
C THR A 425 13.21 12.12 -22.01
N LEU A 426 12.74 11.18 -22.80
CA LEU A 426 13.53 10.08 -23.34
C LEU A 426 14.33 10.53 -24.57
N GLU A 427 15.32 9.75 -25.02
CA GLU A 427 16.16 10.07 -26.19
C GLU A 427 15.37 10.19 -27.50
N ASN A 428 14.24 9.49 -27.61
CA ASN A 428 13.32 9.59 -28.75
C ASN A 428 12.41 10.83 -28.73
N GLY A 429 12.53 11.67 -27.67
CA GLY A 429 11.72 12.87 -27.47
C GLY A 429 10.42 12.65 -26.70
N ASP A 430 10.04 11.41 -26.37
CA ASP A 430 8.84 11.14 -25.59
C ASP A 430 8.99 11.61 -24.14
N VAL A 431 7.93 12.19 -23.60
CA VAL A 431 7.88 12.61 -22.20
C VAL A 431 7.05 11.59 -21.41
N THR A 432 7.64 11.02 -20.37
CA THR A 432 6.99 10.03 -19.52
C THR A 432 7.32 10.25 -18.04
N LEU A 433 6.63 9.54 -17.13
CA LEU A 433 7.02 9.52 -15.73
C LEU A 433 8.30 8.69 -15.55
N LEU A 434 9.15 9.10 -14.62
CA LEU A 434 10.46 8.45 -14.38
C LEU A 434 10.32 6.94 -14.13
N ASP A 435 9.29 6.50 -13.40
CA ASP A 435 9.09 5.08 -13.12
C ASP A 435 8.80 4.24 -14.35
N ASN A 436 8.19 4.82 -15.39
CA ASN A 436 7.98 4.11 -16.66
C ASN A 436 9.30 3.84 -17.38
N ALA A 437 10.27 4.75 -17.25
CA ALA A 437 11.63 4.55 -17.77
C ALA A 437 12.42 3.49 -16.99
N ILE A 438 12.16 3.35 -15.69
CA ILE A 438 12.83 2.42 -14.79
C ILE A 438 12.23 1.01 -14.87
N GLY A 439 10.90 0.90 -15.05
CA GLY A 439 10.18 -0.37 -14.89
C GLY A 439 10.15 -0.84 -13.42
N ALA A 440 9.80 -2.10 -13.17
CA ALA A 440 9.68 -2.68 -11.82
C ALA A 440 11.02 -3.08 -11.17
N ASN A 441 12.11 -2.40 -11.48
CA ASN A 441 13.47 -2.81 -11.17
C ASN A 441 14.12 -1.93 -10.11
N PHE A 442 15.30 -2.37 -9.62
CA PHE A 442 16.26 -1.46 -9.00
C PHE A 442 16.73 -0.41 -10.02
N ALA A 443 17.16 0.73 -9.53
CA ALA A 443 17.83 1.73 -10.37
C ALA A 443 19.03 2.35 -9.68
N VAL A 444 20.09 2.61 -10.45
CA VAL A 444 21.17 3.51 -10.06
C VAL A 444 21.09 4.74 -10.95
N ILE A 445 20.74 5.87 -10.34
CA ILE A 445 20.43 7.12 -11.04
C ILE A 445 21.54 8.13 -10.75
N GLY A 446 22.19 8.62 -11.79
CA GLY A 446 23.26 9.63 -11.70
C GLY A 446 22.83 10.98 -12.29
N TRP A 447 23.02 12.07 -11.55
CA TRP A 447 22.87 13.44 -12.06
C TRP A 447 24.15 13.91 -12.75
N GLY A 448 24.08 14.13 -14.06
CA GLY A 448 25.20 14.61 -14.85
C GLY A 448 26.39 13.63 -14.96
N CYS A 449 26.28 12.42 -14.41
CA CYS A 449 27.34 11.42 -14.44
C CYS A 449 26.80 10.04 -14.83
N ASN A 450 27.64 9.27 -15.51
CA ASN A 450 27.32 7.87 -15.82
C ASN A 450 27.48 7.02 -14.55
N PRO A 451 26.42 6.32 -14.10
CA PRO A 451 26.47 5.53 -12.86
C PRO A 451 27.45 4.35 -12.91
N LEU A 452 27.87 3.90 -14.10
CA LEU A 452 28.82 2.79 -14.22
C LEU A 452 30.25 3.20 -13.85
N TRP A 453 30.63 4.47 -13.92
CA TRP A 453 32.01 4.92 -13.66
C TRP A 453 32.51 4.63 -12.26
N GLY A 454 31.64 4.46 -11.30
CA GLY A 454 32.01 4.14 -9.90
C GLY A 454 31.92 2.66 -9.55
N MET A 455 31.75 1.77 -10.55
CA MET A 455 31.53 0.34 -10.34
C MET A 455 32.63 -0.52 -10.99
N SER A 456 32.97 -1.64 -10.37
CA SER A 456 33.75 -2.69 -11.03
C SER A 456 32.88 -3.53 -11.98
N ASP A 457 33.51 -4.24 -12.92
CA ASP A 457 32.80 -5.12 -13.85
C ASP A 457 31.97 -6.19 -13.11
N GLU A 458 32.51 -6.75 -12.02
CA GLU A 458 31.81 -7.72 -11.17
C GLU A 458 30.55 -7.09 -10.55
N GLN A 459 30.65 -5.86 -10.05
CA GLN A 459 29.49 -5.16 -9.49
C GLN A 459 28.45 -4.85 -10.57
N ILE A 460 28.87 -4.42 -11.75
CA ILE A 460 27.98 -4.18 -12.89
C ILE A 460 27.22 -5.47 -13.23
N GLN A 461 27.92 -6.61 -13.33
CA GLN A 461 27.31 -7.91 -13.61
C GLN A 461 26.34 -8.33 -12.50
N GLN A 462 26.74 -8.23 -11.23
CA GLN A 462 25.89 -8.56 -10.08
C GLN A 462 24.59 -7.74 -10.08
N TRP A 463 24.68 -6.42 -10.26
CA TRP A 463 23.50 -5.56 -10.23
C TRP A 463 22.64 -5.71 -11.50
N ARG A 464 23.23 -5.99 -12.66
CA ARG A 464 22.49 -6.36 -13.89
C ARG A 464 21.71 -7.67 -13.70
N ALA A 465 22.27 -8.67 -13.00
CA ALA A 465 21.58 -9.92 -12.69
C ALA A 465 20.33 -9.73 -11.80
N LEU A 466 20.28 -8.63 -11.03
CA LEU A 466 19.10 -8.20 -10.29
C LEU A 466 18.08 -7.45 -11.15
N GLY A 467 18.37 -7.20 -12.45
CA GLY A 467 17.54 -6.41 -13.36
C GLY A 467 17.71 -4.90 -13.17
N THR A 468 18.78 -4.44 -12.52
CA THR A 468 18.99 -3.02 -12.22
C THR A 468 19.09 -2.17 -13.49
N ARG A 469 18.37 -1.06 -13.53
CA ARG A 469 18.49 -0.01 -14.55
C ARG A 469 19.54 1.02 -14.12
N PHE A 470 20.44 1.33 -15.03
CA PHE A 470 21.42 2.41 -14.87
C PHE A 470 20.95 3.61 -15.66
N ILE A 471 20.81 4.76 -14.98
CA ILE A 471 20.17 5.94 -15.55
C ILE A 471 21.07 7.14 -15.36
N GLN A 472 21.39 7.82 -16.46
CA GLN A 472 22.04 9.11 -16.46
C GLN A 472 20.99 10.19 -16.69
N VAL A 473 20.80 11.07 -15.70
CA VAL A 473 19.95 12.24 -15.82
C VAL A 473 20.78 13.42 -16.30
N VAL A 474 20.30 14.10 -17.33
CA VAL A 474 20.94 15.30 -17.89
C VAL A 474 19.92 16.46 -17.92
N PRO A 475 20.38 17.73 -18.00
CA PRO A 475 19.49 18.83 -18.36
C PRO A 475 18.73 18.51 -19.67
N GLU A 476 17.46 18.86 -19.77
CA GLU A 476 16.62 18.50 -20.91
C GLU A 476 17.26 18.91 -22.26
N VAL A 477 17.84 20.11 -22.32
CA VAL A 477 18.52 20.62 -23.53
C VAL A 477 19.70 19.77 -24.01
N GLN A 478 20.22 18.88 -23.15
CA GLN A 478 21.35 18.01 -23.46
C GLN A 478 20.94 16.60 -23.88
N ILE A 479 19.66 16.25 -23.87
CA ILE A 479 19.21 14.88 -24.15
C ILE A 479 19.61 14.41 -25.57
N HIS A 480 19.61 15.30 -26.53
CA HIS A 480 19.96 15.04 -27.93
C HIS A 480 21.45 15.31 -28.25
N THR A 481 22.26 15.69 -27.26
CA THR A 481 23.70 15.89 -27.50
C THR A 481 24.34 14.52 -27.70
N ALA A 482 25.01 14.35 -28.84
CA ALA A 482 25.73 13.10 -29.12
C ALA A 482 26.82 12.87 -28.05
N GLN A 483 26.67 11.79 -27.29
CA GLN A 483 27.71 11.22 -26.45
C GLN A 483 27.76 9.74 -26.76
N ASP A 484 28.94 9.14 -26.62
CA ASP A 484 29.09 7.68 -26.76
C ASP A 484 28.10 6.98 -25.82
N ASN A 485 27.16 6.26 -26.41
CA ASN A 485 26.24 5.42 -25.66
C ASN A 485 27.05 4.34 -24.96
N HIS A 486 27.23 4.47 -23.66
CA HIS A 486 27.79 3.38 -22.87
C HIS A 486 26.72 2.28 -22.76
N ASP A 487 27.10 1.06 -23.13
CA ASP A 487 26.22 -0.11 -23.18
C ASP A 487 25.35 -0.26 -21.91
N GLY A 488 24.04 -0.11 -22.09
CA GLY A 488 23.04 -0.37 -21.05
C GLY A 488 22.79 0.75 -20.04
N VAL A 489 23.22 1.99 -20.31
CA VAL A 489 22.82 3.17 -19.53
C VAL A 489 21.75 3.95 -20.28
N LEU A 490 20.58 4.12 -19.66
CA LEU A 490 19.50 4.94 -20.19
C LEU A 490 19.75 6.42 -19.87
N ARG A 491 19.73 7.28 -20.87
CA ARG A 491 19.76 8.74 -20.66
C ARG A 491 18.34 9.29 -20.59
N VAL A 492 18.11 10.20 -19.66
CA VAL A 492 16.83 10.91 -19.53
C VAL A 492 17.06 12.41 -19.27
N GLY A 493 16.24 13.24 -19.89
CA GLY A 493 16.24 14.70 -19.68
C GLY A 493 15.36 15.08 -18.47
N ASP A 494 15.84 15.98 -17.62
CA ASP A 494 15.06 16.54 -16.51
C ASP A 494 14.11 17.64 -17.01
N THR A 495 12.92 17.25 -17.44
CA THR A 495 11.93 18.10 -18.11
C THR A 495 11.51 19.34 -17.29
N GLN A 496 11.47 19.23 -15.97
CA GLN A 496 10.96 20.27 -15.08
C GLN A 496 12.00 20.80 -14.08
N GLY A 497 13.25 20.34 -14.15
CA GLY A 497 14.30 20.71 -13.21
C GLY A 497 14.09 20.13 -11.79
N ARG A 498 13.15 19.19 -11.63
CA ARG A 498 12.82 18.60 -10.32
C ARG A 498 13.92 17.65 -9.84
N LEU A 499 14.52 16.87 -10.73
CA LEU A 499 15.65 15.99 -10.40
C LEU A 499 16.88 16.83 -10.04
N ARG A 500 17.21 17.87 -10.82
CA ARG A 500 18.28 18.81 -10.48
C ARG A 500 18.13 19.36 -9.07
N SER A 501 16.93 19.84 -8.76
CA SER A 501 16.64 20.42 -7.44
C SER A 501 16.79 19.40 -6.32
N TRP A 502 16.33 18.17 -6.54
CA TRP A 502 16.42 17.08 -5.56
C TRP A 502 17.90 16.71 -5.29
N PHE A 503 18.70 16.50 -6.35
CA PHE A 503 20.11 16.15 -6.20
C PHE A 503 20.91 17.26 -5.50
N ALA A 504 20.65 18.54 -5.86
CA ALA A 504 21.28 19.69 -5.21
C ALA A 504 20.91 19.79 -3.71
N GLN A 505 19.63 19.58 -3.37
CA GLN A 505 19.15 19.64 -1.98
C GLN A 505 19.82 18.58 -1.09
N HIS A 506 20.14 17.42 -1.66
CA HIS A 506 20.65 16.28 -0.89
C HIS A 506 22.18 16.08 -1.03
N ASN A 507 22.89 16.97 -1.73
CA ASN A 507 24.33 16.89 -1.97
C ASN A 507 24.77 15.50 -2.46
N ALA A 508 23.93 14.86 -3.30
CA ALA A 508 24.17 13.55 -3.87
C ALA A 508 24.42 13.67 -5.37
N SER A 509 25.28 12.82 -5.93
CA SER A 509 25.45 12.67 -7.38
C SER A 509 24.79 11.41 -7.89
N LEU A 510 24.64 10.40 -7.02
CA LEU A 510 24.09 9.10 -7.34
C LEU A 510 23.08 8.66 -6.27
N VAL A 511 22.02 8.02 -6.74
CA VAL A 511 20.99 7.40 -5.91
C VAL A 511 20.84 5.94 -6.31
N VAL A 512 20.83 5.06 -5.32
CA VAL A 512 20.44 3.66 -5.49
C VAL A 512 19.00 3.54 -5.02
N MET A 513 18.10 3.21 -5.94
CA MET A 513 16.67 3.09 -5.70
C MET A 513 16.22 1.63 -5.75
N ARG A 514 15.39 1.23 -4.80
CA ARG A 514 14.79 -0.10 -4.72
C ARG A 514 13.57 -0.22 -5.67
N PRO A 515 13.11 -1.47 -5.96
CA PRO A 515 11.90 -1.68 -6.76
C PRO A 515 10.65 -0.99 -6.19
N ASP A 516 10.54 -0.87 -4.87
CA ASP A 516 9.45 -0.16 -4.16
C ASP A 516 9.66 1.36 -4.06
N ARG A 517 10.58 1.91 -4.86
CA ARG A 517 10.85 3.36 -5.04
C ARG A 517 11.44 4.08 -3.82
N PHE A 518 11.90 3.35 -2.83
CA PHE A 518 12.63 3.95 -1.72
C PHE A 518 14.12 4.10 -2.05
N VAL A 519 14.69 5.20 -1.60
CA VAL A 519 16.14 5.44 -1.69
C VAL A 519 16.84 4.47 -0.75
N ALA A 520 17.56 3.50 -1.32
CA ALA A 520 18.35 2.53 -0.57
C ALA A 520 19.68 3.12 -0.10
N ALA A 521 20.29 3.95 -0.93
CA ALA A 521 21.55 4.63 -0.63
C ALA A 521 21.72 5.87 -1.49
N THR A 522 22.57 6.80 -1.04
CA THR A 522 23.15 7.88 -1.87
C THR A 522 24.66 7.73 -1.92
N ALA A 523 25.26 8.15 -3.01
CA ALA A 523 26.71 8.08 -3.21
C ALA A 523 27.21 9.19 -4.12
N ILE A 524 28.54 9.30 -4.18
CA ILE A 524 29.28 9.96 -5.27
C ILE A 524 30.01 8.86 -6.06
N PRO A 525 30.45 9.11 -7.31
CA PRO A 525 31.10 8.07 -8.11
C PRO A 525 32.25 7.33 -7.39
N GLN A 526 33.07 8.06 -6.62
CA GLN A 526 34.21 7.49 -5.88
C GLN A 526 33.82 6.53 -4.76
N THR A 527 32.61 6.61 -4.24
CA THR A 527 32.14 5.78 -3.11
C THR A 527 31.09 4.76 -3.53
N LEU A 528 30.55 4.83 -4.76
CA LEU A 528 29.44 3.99 -5.20
C LEU A 528 29.73 2.48 -5.03
N GLY A 529 30.87 2.02 -5.48
CA GLY A 529 31.25 0.59 -5.37
C GLY A 529 31.24 0.10 -3.91
N LYS A 530 31.78 0.90 -2.98
CA LYS A 530 31.76 0.58 -1.54
C LYS A 530 30.31 0.56 -0.99
N THR A 531 29.50 1.53 -1.41
CA THR A 531 28.09 1.64 -0.97
C THR A 531 27.26 0.46 -1.49
N LEU A 532 27.47 0.05 -2.75
CA LEU A 532 26.79 -1.10 -3.34
C LEU A 532 27.18 -2.42 -2.64
N ASN A 533 28.44 -2.61 -2.29
CA ASN A 533 28.88 -3.79 -1.52
C ASN A 533 28.23 -3.83 -0.13
N LYS A 534 28.15 -2.70 0.56
CA LYS A 534 27.42 -2.61 1.85
C LYS A 534 25.94 -2.96 1.67
N LEU A 535 25.30 -2.42 0.64
CA LEU A 535 23.89 -2.64 0.36
C LEU A 535 23.64 -4.12 0.01
N ALA A 536 24.49 -4.73 -0.81
CA ALA A 536 24.44 -6.16 -1.13
C ALA A 536 24.55 -7.03 0.15
N SER A 537 25.44 -6.66 1.08
CA SER A 537 25.57 -7.33 2.37
C SER A 537 24.33 -7.19 3.25
N VAL A 538 23.75 -5.98 3.36
CA VAL A 538 22.53 -5.73 4.13
C VAL A 538 21.33 -6.46 3.54
N MET A 539 21.23 -6.52 2.20
CA MET A 539 20.20 -7.28 1.49
C MET A 539 20.49 -8.78 1.43
N THR A 540 21.61 -9.22 2.00
CA THR A 540 22.05 -10.63 1.99
C THR A 540 22.05 -11.25 0.58
N LEU A 541 22.47 -10.47 -0.43
CA LEU A 541 22.52 -10.93 -1.81
C LEU A 541 23.51 -12.08 -1.97
N THR A 542 23.13 -13.08 -2.76
CA THR A 542 24.02 -14.18 -3.16
C THR A 542 24.96 -13.71 -4.28
N ARG A 543 26.16 -14.26 -4.32
CA ARG A 543 27.08 -14.01 -5.44
C ARG A 543 26.74 -14.97 -6.57
N PRO A 544 26.76 -14.54 -7.83
CA PRO A 544 26.42 -15.40 -8.98
C PRO A 544 27.26 -16.68 -9.11
N ASP A 545 28.46 -16.72 -8.51
CA ASP A 545 29.44 -17.83 -8.69
C ASP A 545 29.61 -18.73 -7.44
N ALA A 546 28.82 -18.52 -6.35
CA ALA A 546 29.09 -19.22 -5.09
C ALA A 546 28.41 -20.60 -4.95
N ASP A 547 27.45 -20.97 -5.78
CA ASP A 547 26.62 -22.17 -5.59
C ASP A 547 26.83 -23.30 -6.64
N VAL A 548 27.84 -23.23 -7.51
CA VAL A 548 28.13 -24.34 -8.43
C VAL A 548 29.08 -25.40 -7.86
N SER A 549 29.65 -25.18 -6.66
CA SER A 549 30.74 -26.03 -6.13
C SER A 549 30.37 -26.93 -4.94
N VAL A 550 29.12 -27.05 -4.49
CA VAL A 550 28.79 -27.90 -3.31
C VAL A 550 28.02 -29.19 -3.65
N GLU A 551 27.61 -29.43 -4.89
CA GLU A 551 26.93 -30.69 -5.26
C GLU A 551 27.78 -31.67 -6.10
N LYS A 552 29.08 -31.66 -5.95
CA LYS A 552 29.93 -32.74 -6.51
C LYS A 552 31.01 -33.20 -5.54
N VAL A 553 30.65 -33.66 -4.36
CA VAL A 553 31.43 -34.67 -3.59
C VAL A 553 30.54 -35.18 -2.44
N ALA A 554 29.80 -36.23 -2.64
CA ALA A 554 29.61 -37.38 -1.75
C ALA A 554 28.68 -38.39 -2.41
#